data_8f718864c6ec550663eba33cd90a4fd3
#
_entry.id   8f718864c6ec550663eba33cd90a4fd3
#
_cell.length_a   1.000
_cell.length_b   1.000
_cell.length_c   1.000
_cell.angle_alpha   90.00
_cell.angle_beta   90.00
_cell.angle_gamma   90.00
#
_symmetry.space_group_name_H-M   'P 1'
#
loop_
_entity.id
_entity.type
_entity.pdbx_description
1 polymer ?
#
loop_
_entity_poly.entity_id
_entity_poly.type
_entity_poly.pdbx_seq_one_letter_code
_entity_poly.pdbx_strand_id
1 'polypeptide(L)'
;GEVVGVLAEDWSMSEDGMVSTFQIKQGVKFSDGSDLTAEDVAKSILAVPVNLGQYNGSYGRLSTIIEDAVATDEYTVELHLTQPYYNTLRELCLANPFGIVSSEQFNDDLTAKQESFRSATYGTGPYMYAGDNDGQTWNFVRNPNYWGEAPEVDSFSIKYIPDNDAKILAMQNGEVDFLSGIKNVSAESYAQMEQTDGYGAQVDEKSLQTYYVGYNLSSEIFGDQVVREAISSAIDKDAVVDNIYGGLFDKADTFFSRDLPYCDVEQTVYGFD
;
A
#
# COMPACT_ATOMS: atom_id res chain seq x y z
N GLY A 1 -1.41 -11.54 -9.19
CA GLY A 1 -2.37 -12.30 -8.39
C GLY A 1 -3.77 -12.20 -8.97
N GLU A 2 -4.63 -13.11 -8.59
CA GLU A 2 -6.06 -13.08 -8.92
C GLU A 2 -6.76 -12.01 -8.04
N VAL A 3 -7.72 -11.29 -8.63
CA VAL A 3 -8.58 -10.37 -7.86
C VAL A 3 -9.68 -11.19 -7.20
N VAL A 4 -9.84 -11.02 -5.89
CA VAL A 4 -10.88 -11.68 -5.10
C VAL A 4 -11.78 -10.65 -4.46
N GLY A 5 -13.07 -10.97 -4.34
CA GLY A 5 -14.05 -10.10 -3.69
C GLY A 5 -13.84 -10.05 -2.18
N VAL A 6 -13.94 -8.86 -1.60
CA VAL A 6 -13.94 -8.63 -0.14
C VAL A 6 -15.26 -7.99 0.25
N LEU A 7 -15.46 -6.69 -0.03
CA LEU A 7 -16.74 -5.99 0.16
C LEU A 7 -17.64 -6.13 -1.07
N ALA A 8 -17.09 -6.30 -2.27
CA ALA A 8 -17.85 -6.64 -3.46
C ALA A 8 -17.95 -8.17 -3.58
N GLU A 9 -19.15 -8.70 -3.74
CA GLU A 9 -19.41 -10.14 -3.94
C GLU A 9 -19.37 -10.51 -5.43
N ASP A 10 -19.73 -9.58 -6.30
CA ASP A 10 -19.70 -9.74 -7.75
C ASP A 10 -19.43 -8.40 -8.42
N TRP A 11 -18.92 -8.45 -9.65
CA TRP A 11 -18.64 -7.25 -10.45
C TRP A 11 -18.65 -7.56 -11.94
N SER A 12 -18.96 -6.52 -12.71
CA SER A 12 -18.86 -6.55 -14.17
C SER A 12 -18.25 -5.28 -14.70
N MET A 13 -17.72 -5.34 -15.91
CA MET A 13 -17.21 -4.16 -16.63
C MET A 13 -17.90 -4.10 -17.99
N SER A 14 -18.28 -2.90 -18.41
CA SER A 14 -18.84 -2.65 -19.74
C SER A 14 -17.83 -3.01 -20.85
N GLU A 15 -18.31 -3.34 -22.03
CA GLU A 15 -17.47 -3.73 -23.17
C GLU A 15 -16.47 -2.64 -23.58
N ASP A 16 -16.83 -1.37 -23.39
CA ASP A 16 -15.97 -0.21 -23.66
C ASP A 16 -14.98 0.08 -22.52
N GLY A 17 -15.07 -0.64 -21.38
CA GLY A 17 -14.17 -0.47 -20.24
C GLY A 17 -14.34 0.84 -19.48
N MET A 18 -15.47 1.52 -19.64
CA MET A 18 -15.74 2.82 -19.02
C MET A 18 -16.62 2.74 -17.77
N VAL A 19 -17.42 1.69 -17.61
CA VAL A 19 -18.32 1.50 -16.48
C VAL A 19 -18.02 0.18 -15.80
N SER A 20 -17.83 0.21 -14.48
CA SER A 20 -17.72 -0.98 -13.65
C SER A 20 -18.86 -1.00 -12.64
N THR A 21 -19.61 -2.10 -12.59
CA THR A 21 -20.72 -2.29 -11.65
C THR A 21 -20.32 -3.30 -10.58
N PHE A 22 -20.58 -2.97 -9.31
CA PHE A 22 -20.22 -3.80 -8.16
C PHE A 22 -21.46 -4.11 -7.33
N GLN A 23 -21.60 -5.40 -6.95
CA GLN A 23 -22.59 -5.85 -5.97
C GLN A 23 -21.91 -5.89 -4.59
N ILE A 24 -22.39 -5.07 -3.66
CA ILE A 24 -21.80 -4.90 -2.33
C ILE A 24 -22.41 -5.92 -1.36
N LYS A 25 -21.57 -6.53 -0.54
CA LYS A 25 -21.95 -7.49 0.49
C LYS A 25 -22.93 -6.87 1.49
N GLN A 26 -24.07 -7.56 1.69
CA GLN A 26 -25.10 -7.13 2.63
C GLN A 26 -24.74 -7.48 4.08
N GLY A 27 -25.26 -6.69 5.02
CA GLY A 27 -25.09 -6.94 6.46
C GLY A 27 -23.70 -6.63 7.01
N VAL A 28 -22.83 -6.00 6.22
CA VAL A 28 -21.53 -5.50 6.68
C VAL A 28 -21.75 -4.23 7.50
N LYS A 29 -21.04 -4.12 8.63
CA LYS A 29 -21.06 -2.94 9.49
C LYS A 29 -19.71 -2.27 9.57
N PHE A 30 -19.74 -0.95 9.70
CA PHE A 30 -18.56 -0.19 10.11
C PHE A 30 -18.21 -0.43 11.59
N SER A 31 -17.05 0.00 12.00
CA SER A 31 -16.56 -0.18 13.37
C SER A 31 -17.42 0.54 14.42
N ASP A 32 -18.15 1.58 14.04
CA ASP A 32 -19.11 2.29 14.89
C ASP A 32 -20.49 1.62 14.96
N GLY A 33 -20.71 0.54 14.20
CA GLY A 33 -21.94 -0.24 14.15
C GLY A 33 -22.96 0.21 13.09
N SER A 34 -22.70 1.29 12.36
CA SER A 34 -23.54 1.69 11.21
C SER A 34 -23.43 0.69 10.06
N ASP A 35 -24.46 0.58 9.25
CA ASP A 35 -24.49 -0.35 8.12
C ASP A 35 -23.73 0.20 6.92
N LEU A 36 -22.97 -0.65 6.23
CA LEU A 36 -22.34 -0.33 4.95
C LEU A 36 -23.38 -0.36 3.83
N THR A 37 -23.42 0.69 3.04
CA THR A 37 -24.27 0.80 1.85
C THR A 37 -23.46 1.15 0.60
N ALA A 38 -24.09 1.06 -0.56
CA ALA A 38 -23.52 1.49 -1.83
C ALA A 38 -23.16 2.99 -1.85
N GLU A 39 -23.88 3.82 -1.08
CA GLU A 39 -23.58 5.24 -0.96
C GLU A 39 -22.22 5.50 -0.29
N ASP A 40 -21.89 4.71 0.74
CA ASP A 40 -20.57 4.81 1.41
C ASP A 40 -19.43 4.45 0.47
N VAL A 41 -19.62 3.41 -0.34
CA VAL A 41 -18.64 2.99 -1.35
C VAL A 41 -18.47 4.07 -2.41
N ALA A 42 -19.56 4.59 -2.97
CA ALA A 42 -19.54 5.64 -3.99
C ALA A 42 -18.84 6.90 -3.47
N LYS A 43 -19.22 7.39 -2.29
CA LYS A 43 -18.58 8.58 -1.68
C LYS A 43 -17.12 8.35 -1.35
N SER A 44 -16.74 7.16 -0.84
CA SER A 44 -15.34 6.84 -0.57
C SER A 44 -14.50 6.91 -1.84
N ILE A 45 -14.98 6.37 -2.95
CA ILE A 45 -14.28 6.41 -4.25
C ILE A 45 -14.17 7.85 -4.77
N LEU A 46 -15.26 8.63 -4.75
CA LEU A 46 -15.29 10.01 -5.21
C LEU A 46 -14.41 10.94 -4.34
N ALA A 47 -14.26 10.64 -3.06
CA ALA A 47 -13.44 11.41 -2.15
C ALA A 47 -11.92 11.27 -2.42
N VAL A 48 -11.49 10.20 -3.11
CA VAL A 48 -10.07 9.96 -3.38
C VAL A 48 -9.41 11.11 -4.14
N PRO A 49 -9.86 11.52 -5.33
CA PRO A 49 -9.22 12.61 -6.07
C PRO A 49 -9.27 13.95 -5.30
N VAL A 50 -10.34 14.20 -4.55
CA VAL A 50 -10.49 15.42 -3.75
C VAL A 50 -9.44 15.49 -2.64
N ASN A 51 -9.27 14.41 -1.88
CA ASN A 51 -8.36 14.39 -0.73
C ASN A 51 -6.89 14.19 -1.11
N LEU A 52 -6.60 13.59 -2.25
CA LEU A 52 -5.24 13.53 -2.80
C LEU A 52 -4.76 14.90 -3.31
N GLY A 53 -5.65 15.76 -3.81
CA GLY A 53 -5.33 17.11 -4.28
C GLY A 53 -4.17 17.11 -5.30
N GLN A 54 -3.06 17.78 -4.97
CA GLN A 54 -1.88 17.82 -5.84
C GLN A 54 -1.17 16.47 -6.02
N TYR A 55 -1.45 15.49 -5.17
CA TYR A 55 -0.90 14.12 -5.25
C TYR A 55 -1.82 13.16 -6.00
N ASN A 56 -2.92 13.66 -6.58
CA ASN A 56 -3.82 12.83 -7.38
C ASN A 56 -3.05 12.21 -8.56
N GLY A 57 -3.16 10.87 -8.68
CA GLY A 57 -2.37 10.08 -9.64
C GLY A 57 -1.07 9.49 -9.10
N SER A 58 -0.64 9.82 -7.86
CA SER A 58 0.58 9.25 -7.27
C SER A 58 0.46 7.77 -6.89
N TYR A 59 -0.76 7.26 -6.76
CA TYR A 59 -1.06 5.87 -6.40
C TYR A 59 -1.61 5.04 -7.56
N GLY A 60 -1.59 5.57 -8.77
CA GLY A 60 -2.14 4.95 -9.96
C GLY A 60 -2.95 5.94 -10.79
N ARG A 61 -3.48 5.47 -11.91
CA ARG A 61 -4.19 6.33 -12.85
C ARG A 61 -5.68 6.47 -12.55
N LEU A 62 -6.28 5.47 -11.87
CA LEU A 62 -7.73 5.39 -11.68
C LEU A 62 -8.28 6.68 -11.08
N SER A 63 -7.68 7.18 -10.00
CA SER A 63 -8.13 8.40 -9.32
C SER A 63 -8.17 9.66 -10.20
N THR A 64 -7.41 9.68 -11.32
CA THR A 64 -7.36 10.82 -12.24
C THR A 64 -8.41 10.76 -13.34
N ILE A 65 -9.08 9.64 -13.50
CA ILE A 65 -10.04 9.38 -14.57
C ILE A 65 -11.43 8.98 -14.08
N ILE A 66 -11.67 9.02 -12.77
CA ILE A 66 -13.01 8.88 -12.20
C ILE A 66 -13.85 10.06 -12.68
N GLU A 67 -14.98 9.77 -13.32
CA GLU A 67 -16.01 10.74 -13.72
C GLU A 67 -17.08 10.84 -12.64
N ASP A 68 -17.60 9.69 -12.21
CA ASP A 68 -18.64 9.60 -11.20
C ASP A 68 -18.63 8.21 -10.54
N ALA A 69 -19.23 8.10 -9.36
CA ALA A 69 -19.57 6.84 -8.72
C ALA A 69 -20.97 6.96 -8.11
N VAL A 70 -21.88 6.08 -8.51
CA VAL A 70 -23.31 6.19 -8.22
C VAL A 70 -23.82 4.93 -7.53
N ALA A 71 -24.48 5.10 -6.39
CA ALA A 71 -25.30 4.04 -5.80
C ALA A 71 -26.61 3.94 -6.60
N THR A 72 -26.76 2.88 -7.38
CA THR A 72 -27.97 2.65 -8.19
C THR A 72 -29.08 2.01 -7.38
N ASP A 73 -28.73 1.31 -6.32
CA ASP A 73 -29.59 0.85 -5.24
C ASP A 73 -28.80 0.73 -3.94
N GLU A 74 -29.38 0.16 -2.87
CA GLU A 74 -28.77 0.07 -1.53
C GLU A 74 -27.43 -0.68 -1.51
N TYR A 75 -27.22 -1.63 -2.47
CA TYR A 75 -26.04 -2.49 -2.50
C TYR A 75 -25.40 -2.60 -3.89
N THR A 76 -25.75 -1.73 -4.81
CA THR A 76 -25.14 -1.69 -6.15
C THR A 76 -24.49 -0.35 -6.42
N VAL A 77 -23.20 -0.38 -6.81
CA VAL A 77 -22.42 0.80 -7.18
C VAL A 77 -21.98 0.71 -8.63
N GLU A 78 -22.17 1.78 -9.37
CA GLU A 78 -21.56 1.98 -10.68
C GLU A 78 -20.45 3.02 -10.60
N LEU A 79 -19.24 2.64 -11.06
CA LEU A 79 -18.09 3.51 -11.22
C LEU A 79 -17.95 3.88 -12.69
N HIS A 80 -18.09 5.16 -13.00
CA HIS A 80 -17.97 5.73 -14.34
C HIS A 80 -16.61 6.39 -14.53
N LEU A 81 -15.96 6.15 -15.67
CA LEU A 81 -14.65 6.67 -16.03
C LEU A 81 -14.73 7.58 -17.24
N THR A 82 -13.86 8.59 -17.32
CA THR A 82 -13.74 9.51 -18.47
C THR A 82 -13.11 8.85 -19.69
N GLN A 83 -12.54 7.67 -19.54
CA GLN A 83 -11.90 6.90 -20.61
C GLN A 83 -11.79 5.41 -20.24
N PRO A 84 -11.66 4.49 -21.23
CA PRO A 84 -11.49 3.07 -20.96
C PRO A 84 -10.29 2.77 -20.06
N TYR A 85 -10.50 1.92 -19.03
CA TYR A 85 -9.43 1.51 -18.14
C TYR A 85 -9.61 0.09 -17.59
N TYR A 86 -8.96 -0.88 -18.19
CA TYR A 86 -9.11 -2.29 -17.82
C TYR A 86 -8.35 -2.70 -16.56
N ASN A 87 -7.53 -1.80 -15.98
CA ASN A 87 -6.82 -2.05 -14.72
C ASN A 87 -7.59 -1.59 -13.47
N THR A 88 -8.83 -1.13 -13.63
CA THR A 88 -9.71 -0.60 -12.56
C THR A 88 -9.74 -1.49 -11.33
N LEU A 89 -10.03 -2.78 -11.50
CA LEU A 89 -10.14 -3.73 -10.39
C LEU A 89 -8.84 -3.85 -9.59
N ARG A 90 -7.69 -3.85 -10.27
CA ARG A 90 -6.39 -3.97 -9.59
C ARG A 90 -6.04 -2.74 -8.78
N GLU A 91 -6.39 -1.54 -9.27
CA GLU A 91 -6.17 -0.32 -8.51
C GLU A 91 -7.16 -0.19 -7.34
N LEU A 92 -8.40 -0.63 -7.47
CA LEU A 92 -9.35 -0.70 -6.37
C LEU A 92 -8.93 -1.67 -5.25
N CYS A 93 -8.05 -2.64 -5.53
CA CYS A 93 -7.45 -3.49 -4.49
C CYS A 93 -6.43 -2.76 -3.60
N LEU A 94 -6.05 -1.53 -3.93
CA LEU A 94 -5.15 -0.72 -3.11
C LEU A 94 -5.95 -0.06 -1.98
N ALA A 95 -5.80 -0.56 -0.76
CA ALA A 95 -6.45 0.02 0.41
C ALA A 95 -6.08 1.50 0.63
N ASN A 96 -4.90 1.91 0.20
CA ASN A 96 -4.51 3.30 0.08
C ASN A 96 -4.30 3.61 -1.42
N PRO A 97 -5.15 4.44 -2.07
CA PRO A 97 -6.12 5.37 -1.45
C PRO A 97 -7.59 4.89 -1.43
N PHE A 98 -7.92 3.69 -1.89
CA PHE A 98 -9.30 3.25 -2.14
C PHE A 98 -9.96 2.50 -0.97
N GLY A 99 -9.50 2.72 0.27
CA GLY A 99 -10.17 2.19 1.45
C GLY A 99 -11.59 2.75 1.62
N ILE A 100 -12.56 1.86 1.90
CA ILE A 100 -13.95 2.25 2.12
C ILE A 100 -14.16 2.65 3.58
N VAL A 101 -14.74 3.82 3.80
CA VAL A 101 -15.11 4.36 5.10
C VAL A 101 -16.54 4.87 5.09
N SER A 102 -17.14 5.04 6.28
CA SER A 102 -18.49 5.60 6.39
C SER A 102 -18.59 6.97 5.70
N SER A 103 -19.61 7.15 4.90
CA SER A 103 -19.86 8.40 4.15
C SER A 103 -20.07 9.62 5.05
N GLU A 104 -20.43 9.41 6.32
CA GLU A 104 -20.53 10.45 7.33
C GLU A 104 -19.20 11.10 7.67
N GLN A 105 -18.05 10.49 7.27
CA GLN A 105 -16.73 11.01 7.52
C GLN A 105 -16.28 12.06 6.49
N PHE A 106 -17.11 12.34 5.52
CA PHE A 106 -16.89 13.39 4.52
C PHE A 106 -17.81 14.59 4.72
N ASN A 107 -17.35 15.76 4.34
CA ASN A 107 -18.15 16.95 4.16
C ASN A 107 -18.93 16.88 2.83
N ASP A 108 -19.85 17.82 2.59
CA ASP A 108 -20.63 17.86 1.36
C ASP A 108 -19.77 18.01 0.09
N ASP A 109 -18.58 18.58 0.20
CA ASP A 109 -17.59 18.71 -0.86
C ASP A 109 -16.62 17.52 -0.97
N LEU A 110 -16.92 16.41 -0.30
CA LEU A 110 -16.14 15.19 -0.21
C LEU A 110 -14.76 15.33 0.47
N THR A 111 -14.45 16.46 1.06
CA THR A 111 -13.25 16.58 1.90
C THR A 111 -13.43 15.78 3.19
N ALA A 112 -12.35 15.14 3.64
CA ALA A 112 -12.37 14.33 4.86
C ALA A 112 -12.49 15.20 6.11
N LYS A 113 -13.30 14.77 7.07
CA LYS A 113 -13.41 15.35 8.41
C LYS A 113 -12.18 14.95 9.24
N GLN A 114 -11.10 15.71 9.12
CA GLN A 114 -9.77 15.40 9.64
C GLN A 114 -9.74 14.98 11.11
N GLU A 115 -10.51 15.64 11.97
CA GLU A 115 -10.55 15.34 13.40
C GLU A 115 -11.15 13.95 13.69
N SER A 116 -12.16 13.55 12.92
CA SER A 116 -12.76 12.22 13.02
C SER A 116 -11.74 11.13 12.67
N PHE A 117 -11.04 11.26 11.54
CA PHE A 117 -10.05 10.29 11.10
C PHE A 117 -8.84 10.15 12.03
N ARG A 118 -8.55 11.16 12.84
CA ARG A 118 -7.47 11.09 13.86
C ARG A 118 -7.90 10.39 15.13
N SER A 119 -9.18 10.36 15.42
CA SER A 119 -9.71 9.90 16.71
C SER A 119 -10.29 8.49 16.69
N ALA A 120 -10.68 7.97 15.53
CA ALA A 120 -11.29 6.67 15.39
C ALA A 120 -11.10 6.04 14.02
N THR A 121 -11.42 4.76 13.90
CA THR A 121 -11.52 4.02 12.64
C THR A 121 -12.98 3.98 12.23
N TYR A 122 -13.26 4.26 10.96
CA TYR A 122 -14.61 4.20 10.37
C TYR A 122 -14.64 3.22 9.19
N GLY A 123 -13.83 2.19 9.26
CA GLY A 123 -13.76 1.11 8.27
C GLY A 123 -14.49 -0.14 8.72
N THR A 124 -14.50 -1.15 7.86
CA THR A 124 -15.16 -2.45 8.05
C THR A 124 -14.16 -3.57 8.41
N GLY A 125 -12.92 -3.22 8.73
CA GLY A 125 -11.84 -4.17 8.99
C GLY A 125 -11.92 -4.86 10.36
N PRO A 126 -11.07 -5.89 10.60
CA PRO A 126 -11.10 -6.70 11.81
C PRO A 126 -10.65 -5.99 13.08
N TYR A 127 -9.94 -4.86 12.95
CA TYR A 127 -9.46 -4.06 14.07
C TYR A 127 -9.89 -2.61 13.93
N MET A 128 -10.05 -1.96 15.07
CA MET A 128 -10.33 -0.53 15.15
C MET A 128 -9.33 0.17 16.07
N TYR A 129 -9.09 1.45 15.79
CA TYR A 129 -8.19 2.28 16.57
C TYR A 129 -8.77 2.54 17.96
N ALA A 130 -7.95 2.35 18.99
CA ALA A 130 -8.31 2.50 20.40
C ALA A 130 -7.57 3.65 21.10
N GLY A 131 -6.95 4.55 20.32
CA GLY A 131 -6.25 5.71 20.84
C GLY A 131 -4.73 5.54 20.88
N ASP A 132 -4.05 6.64 21.19
CA ASP A 132 -2.64 6.65 21.51
C ASP A 132 -2.42 7.13 22.96
N ASN A 133 -1.27 6.77 23.53
CA ASN A 133 -0.94 7.14 24.91
C ASN A 133 0.14 8.23 24.99
N ASP A 134 0.94 8.42 23.93
CA ASP A 134 2.18 9.20 23.98
C ASP A 134 2.53 9.86 22.64
N GLY A 135 1.67 9.77 21.61
CA GLY A 135 1.94 10.23 20.26
C GLY A 135 2.99 9.41 19.50
N GLN A 136 3.43 8.27 20.06
CA GLN A 136 4.38 7.33 19.46
C GLN A 136 3.88 5.89 19.41
N THR A 137 2.80 5.58 20.16
CA THR A 137 2.23 4.24 20.26
C THR A 137 0.73 4.29 19.97
N TRP A 138 0.33 3.70 18.86
CA TRP A 138 -1.07 3.60 18.43
C TRP A 138 -1.62 2.23 18.77
N ASN A 139 -2.75 2.20 19.50
CA ASN A 139 -3.37 0.99 19.98
C ASN A 139 -4.56 0.60 19.10
N PHE A 140 -4.70 -0.70 18.87
CA PHE A 140 -5.79 -1.30 18.08
C PHE A 140 -6.41 -2.45 18.86
N VAL A 141 -7.74 -2.55 18.80
CA VAL A 141 -8.52 -3.63 19.42
C VAL A 141 -9.40 -4.29 18.36
N ARG A 142 -9.85 -5.51 18.60
CA ARG A 142 -10.82 -6.18 17.73
C ARG A 142 -12.03 -5.29 17.48
N ASN A 143 -12.47 -5.26 16.24
CA ASN A 143 -13.74 -4.66 15.86
C ASN A 143 -14.88 -5.65 16.19
N PRO A 144 -15.77 -5.35 17.14
CA PRO A 144 -16.87 -6.25 17.51
C PRO A 144 -17.92 -6.39 16.40
N ASN A 145 -17.93 -5.47 15.43
CA ASN A 145 -18.82 -5.45 14.28
C ASN A 145 -18.20 -6.07 13.02
N TYR A 146 -17.04 -6.68 13.15
CA TYR A 146 -16.38 -7.30 11.99
C TYR A 146 -17.22 -8.44 11.42
N TRP A 147 -17.47 -8.39 10.13
CA TRP A 147 -18.32 -9.32 9.38
C TRP A 147 -17.65 -10.65 9.02
N GLY A 148 -16.33 -10.73 9.11
CA GLY A 148 -15.55 -11.93 8.83
C GLY A 148 -15.26 -12.75 10.07
N GLU A 149 -14.35 -13.70 9.96
CA GLU A 149 -13.86 -14.48 11.10
C GLU A 149 -13.09 -13.57 12.07
N ALA A 150 -13.43 -13.67 13.34
CA ALA A 150 -12.78 -12.85 14.36
C ALA A 150 -11.28 -13.18 14.45
N PRO A 151 -10.39 -12.17 14.42
CA PRO A 151 -8.96 -12.43 14.53
C PRO A 151 -8.60 -13.09 15.88
N GLU A 152 -7.57 -13.93 15.89
CA GLU A 152 -7.12 -14.62 17.12
C GLU A 152 -6.54 -13.65 18.15
N VAL A 153 -5.85 -12.60 17.69
CA VAL A 153 -5.24 -11.59 18.57
C VAL A 153 -6.28 -10.54 18.95
N ASP A 154 -6.45 -10.33 20.26
CA ASP A 154 -7.46 -9.39 20.80
C ASP A 154 -7.11 -7.92 20.53
N SER A 155 -5.83 -7.59 20.63
CA SER A 155 -5.33 -6.23 20.47
C SER A 155 -3.86 -6.23 20.07
N PHE A 156 -3.42 -5.17 19.41
CA PHE A 156 -2.00 -4.91 19.14
C PHE A 156 -1.71 -3.41 19.20
N SER A 157 -0.43 -3.08 19.29
CA SER A 157 0.03 -1.69 19.23
C SER A 157 1.09 -1.52 18.17
N ILE A 158 1.08 -0.38 17.51
CA ILE A 158 2.15 0.04 16.59
C ILE A 158 2.97 1.09 17.30
N LYS A 159 4.24 0.78 17.56
CA LYS A 159 5.19 1.68 18.23
C LYS A 159 6.14 2.29 17.20
N TYR A 160 6.25 3.62 17.18
CA TYR A 160 7.20 4.32 16.33
C TYR A 160 8.56 4.42 17.05
N ILE A 161 9.57 3.81 16.46
CA ILE A 161 10.97 3.90 16.91
C ILE A 161 11.79 4.35 15.69
N PRO A 162 12.37 5.55 15.67
CA PRO A 162 13.03 6.09 14.47
C PRO A 162 14.34 5.39 14.11
N ASP A 163 15.10 4.94 15.10
CA ASP A 163 16.41 4.32 14.93
C ASP A 163 16.32 2.79 14.81
N ASN A 164 17.03 2.19 13.83
CA ASN A 164 16.94 0.76 13.57
C ASN A 164 17.62 -0.10 14.65
N ASP A 165 18.73 0.37 15.22
CA ASP A 165 19.41 -0.37 16.29
C ASP A 165 18.55 -0.35 17.56
N ALA A 166 17.90 0.78 17.84
CA ALA A 166 16.93 0.88 18.93
C ALA A 166 15.71 -0.05 18.75
N LYS A 167 15.27 -0.32 17.49
CA LYS A 167 14.21 -1.32 17.23
C LYS A 167 14.64 -2.73 17.61
N ILE A 168 15.86 -3.11 17.25
CA ILE A 168 16.42 -4.42 17.60
C ILE A 168 16.56 -4.56 19.13
N LEU A 169 17.05 -3.52 19.80
CA LEU A 169 17.13 -3.52 21.26
C LEU A 169 15.75 -3.62 21.93
N ALA A 170 14.75 -2.90 21.41
CA ALA A 170 13.39 -2.97 21.92
C ALA A 170 12.79 -4.39 21.77
N MET A 171 13.09 -5.08 20.66
CA MET A 171 12.70 -6.47 20.45
C MET A 171 13.43 -7.41 21.44
N GLN A 172 14.73 -7.24 21.62
CA GLN A 172 15.51 -8.04 22.56
C GLN A 172 15.08 -7.84 24.03
N ASN A 173 14.58 -6.65 24.36
CA ASN A 173 14.05 -6.33 25.69
C ASN A 173 12.59 -6.77 25.87
N GLY A 174 11.92 -7.32 24.84
CA GLY A 174 10.51 -7.70 24.89
C GLY A 174 9.54 -6.51 24.88
N GLU A 175 9.99 -5.34 24.41
CA GLU A 175 9.13 -4.16 24.24
C GLU A 175 8.37 -4.17 22.91
N VAL A 176 8.85 -4.96 21.94
CA VAL A 176 8.30 -5.14 20.61
C VAL A 176 8.37 -6.63 20.26
N ASP A 177 7.28 -7.19 19.76
CA ASP A 177 7.16 -8.61 19.41
C ASP A 177 7.42 -8.87 17.92
N PHE A 178 7.29 -7.85 17.07
CA PHE A 178 7.38 -8.00 15.62
C PHE A 178 7.97 -6.74 14.95
N LEU A 179 8.94 -6.96 14.06
CA LEU A 179 9.49 -5.95 13.17
C LEU A 179 9.30 -6.38 11.72
N SER A 180 8.86 -5.47 10.87
CA SER A 180 8.60 -5.77 9.45
C SER A 180 9.13 -4.67 8.53
N GLY A 181 9.63 -5.10 7.37
CA GLY A 181 10.04 -4.26 6.27
C GLY A 181 11.50 -3.84 6.32
N ILE A 182 12.10 -3.77 5.13
CA ILE A 182 13.53 -3.50 4.91
C ILE A 182 14.02 -2.16 5.51
N LYS A 183 13.11 -1.20 5.66
CA LYS A 183 13.44 0.10 6.31
C LYS A 183 13.54 -0.01 7.83
N ASN A 184 13.04 -1.09 8.40
CA ASN A 184 13.00 -1.32 9.84
C ASN A 184 14.02 -2.34 10.32
N VAL A 185 14.45 -3.25 9.43
CA VAL A 185 15.40 -4.32 9.73
C VAL A 185 16.48 -4.29 8.66
N SER A 186 17.73 -4.01 9.05
CA SER A 186 18.88 -4.08 8.12
C SER A 186 19.24 -5.55 7.82
N ALA A 187 19.97 -5.78 6.73
CA ALA A 187 20.46 -7.12 6.40
C ALA A 187 21.35 -7.70 7.51
N GLU A 188 22.16 -6.86 8.16
CA GLU A 188 23.00 -7.25 9.29
C GLU A 188 22.14 -7.66 10.51
N SER A 189 21.14 -6.84 10.85
CA SER A 189 20.21 -7.15 11.95
C SER A 189 19.41 -8.43 11.66
N TYR A 190 18.98 -8.62 10.42
CA TYR A 190 18.30 -9.85 10.00
C TYR A 190 19.20 -11.07 10.24
N ALA A 191 20.44 -11.06 9.72
CA ALA A 191 21.39 -12.16 9.86
C ALA A 191 21.74 -12.45 11.33
N GLN A 192 21.80 -11.43 12.18
CA GLN A 192 22.01 -11.58 13.62
C GLN A 192 20.79 -12.26 14.28
N MET A 193 19.59 -11.80 13.99
CA MET A 193 18.37 -12.33 14.61
C MET A 193 18.05 -13.75 14.15
N GLU A 194 18.34 -14.09 12.89
CA GLU A 194 18.20 -15.45 12.35
C GLU A 194 19.05 -16.49 13.13
N GLN A 195 20.20 -16.07 13.67
CA GLN A 195 21.12 -16.92 14.43
C GLN A 195 20.89 -16.84 15.95
N THR A 196 19.96 -16.02 16.41
CA THR A 196 19.69 -15.84 17.83
C THR A 196 18.53 -16.71 18.29
N ASP A 197 18.76 -17.56 19.28
CA ASP A 197 17.74 -18.43 19.86
C ASP A 197 16.54 -17.62 20.38
N GLY A 198 15.34 -18.10 20.09
CA GLY A 198 14.08 -17.48 20.54
C GLY A 198 13.48 -16.47 19.56
N TYR A 199 14.13 -16.19 18.42
CA TYR A 199 13.62 -15.32 17.38
C TYR A 199 13.38 -16.09 16.08
N GLY A 200 12.31 -15.74 15.38
CA GLY A 200 12.04 -16.17 14.01
C GLY A 200 12.39 -15.04 13.03
N ALA A 201 13.08 -15.34 11.95
CA ALA A 201 13.36 -14.39 10.88
C ALA A 201 12.92 -14.98 9.54
N GLN A 202 12.28 -14.16 8.70
CA GLN A 202 11.80 -14.56 7.38
C GLN A 202 12.03 -13.45 6.36
N VAL A 203 12.46 -13.83 5.16
CA VAL A 203 12.58 -12.96 3.99
C VAL A 203 11.42 -13.25 3.04
N ASP A 204 10.83 -12.20 2.48
CA ASP A 204 9.90 -12.32 1.35
C ASP A 204 10.72 -12.44 0.06
N GLU A 205 10.67 -13.62 -0.56
CA GLU A 205 11.43 -13.95 -1.77
C GLU A 205 10.89 -13.26 -3.04
N LYS A 206 9.73 -12.60 -2.98
CA LYS A 206 9.04 -12.03 -4.16
C LYS A 206 8.74 -10.54 -4.03
N SER A 207 9.69 -9.77 -3.55
CA SER A 207 9.53 -8.31 -3.52
C SER A 207 9.48 -7.72 -4.93
N LEU A 208 8.53 -6.80 -5.16
CA LEU A 208 8.45 -6.01 -6.39
C LEU A 208 9.12 -4.63 -6.23
N GLN A 209 9.86 -4.41 -5.14
CA GLN A 209 10.58 -3.18 -4.91
C GLN A 209 11.90 -3.17 -5.67
N THR A 210 12.19 -2.07 -6.37
CA THR A 210 13.46 -1.81 -7.03
C THR A 210 14.10 -0.57 -6.43
N TYR A 211 15.33 -0.68 -5.93
CA TYR A 211 16.16 0.46 -5.56
C TYR A 211 16.92 0.95 -6.78
N TYR A 212 16.84 2.24 -7.06
CA TYR A 212 17.44 2.83 -8.26
C TYR A 212 18.09 4.18 -7.98
N VAL A 213 19.00 4.56 -8.84
CA VAL A 213 19.59 5.91 -8.91
C VAL A 213 18.93 6.66 -10.05
N GLY A 214 18.27 7.78 -9.72
CA GLY A 214 17.65 8.65 -10.71
C GLY A 214 18.57 9.82 -11.08
N TYR A 215 18.72 10.11 -12.39
CA TYR A 215 19.48 11.25 -12.87
C TYR A 215 18.55 12.42 -13.21
N ASN A 216 18.84 13.60 -12.70
CA ASN A 216 18.15 14.82 -13.14
C ASN A 216 18.68 15.27 -14.51
N LEU A 217 17.94 14.97 -15.56
CA LEU A 217 18.32 15.26 -16.93
C LEU A 217 18.38 16.77 -17.27
N SER A 218 17.80 17.63 -16.41
CA SER A 218 17.92 19.09 -16.54
C SER A 218 19.24 19.61 -15.98
N SER A 219 20.03 18.79 -15.32
CA SER A 219 21.38 19.16 -14.87
C SER A 219 22.34 19.24 -16.03
N GLU A 220 23.22 20.23 -16.03
CA GLU A 220 24.28 20.41 -17.02
C GLU A 220 25.21 19.19 -17.11
N ILE A 221 25.43 18.51 -15.97
CA ILE A 221 26.27 17.30 -15.87
C ILE A 221 25.50 16.07 -16.34
N PHE A 222 24.31 15.81 -15.79
CA PHE A 222 23.54 14.58 -16.04
C PHE A 222 22.68 14.67 -17.33
N GLY A 223 22.60 15.81 -17.98
CA GLY A 223 22.06 15.94 -19.33
C GLY A 223 22.88 15.17 -20.37
N ASP A 224 24.21 15.04 -20.17
CA ASP A 224 25.08 14.25 -21.02
C ASP A 224 24.91 12.74 -20.79
N GLN A 225 24.59 12.02 -21.84
CA GLN A 225 24.41 10.56 -21.81
C GLN A 225 25.67 9.81 -21.43
N VAL A 226 26.83 10.25 -21.91
CA VAL A 226 28.13 9.60 -21.63
C VAL A 226 28.45 9.65 -20.13
N VAL A 227 28.12 10.75 -19.46
CA VAL A 227 28.29 10.88 -18.01
C VAL A 227 27.41 9.89 -17.24
N ARG A 228 26.14 9.74 -17.66
CA ARG A 228 25.22 8.78 -17.02
C ARG A 228 25.69 7.33 -17.21
N GLU A 229 26.16 6.98 -18.42
CA GLU A 229 26.73 5.67 -18.73
C GLU A 229 27.97 5.38 -17.90
N ALA A 230 28.88 6.34 -17.82
CA ALA A 230 30.09 6.22 -17.00
C ALA A 230 29.78 5.97 -15.53
N ILE A 231 28.83 6.72 -14.94
CA ILE A 231 28.42 6.50 -13.54
C ILE A 231 27.74 5.14 -13.38
N SER A 232 26.91 4.72 -14.32
CA SER A 232 26.26 3.40 -14.28
C SER A 232 27.27 2.25 -14.34
N SER A 233 28.36 2.42 -15.11
CA SER A 233 29.45 1.44 -15.18
C SER A 233 30.38 1.48 -13.95
N ALA A 234 30.46 2.60 -13.26
CA ALA A 234 31.28 2.73 -12.04
C ALA A 234 30.63 2.11 -10.78
N ILE A 235 29.36 1.70 -10.86
CA ILE A 235 28.64 1.10 -9.73
C ILE A 235 28.77 -0.42 -9.78
N ASP A 236 29.52 -0.98 -8.85
CA ASP A 236 29.60 -2.43 -8.61
C ASP A 236 28.32 -2.91 -7.89
N LYS A 237 27.32 -3.31 -8.68
CA LYS A 237 26.04 -3.77 -8.16
C LYS A 237 26.18 -5.08 -7.37
N ASP A 238 27.10 -5.97 -7.78
CA ASP A 238 27.33 -7.24 -7.10
C ASP A 238 27.93 -6.97 -5.71
N ALA A 239 28.91 -6.07 -5.61
CA ALA A 239 29.45 -5.66 -4.31
C ALA A 239 28.41 -4.98 -3.40
N VAL A 240 27.47 -4.22 -3.97
CA VAL A 240 26.35 -3.61 -3.21
C VAL A 240 25.44 -4.71 -2.65
N VAL A 241 25.03 -5.68 -3.48
CA VAL A 241 24.18 -6.80 -3.06
C VAL A 241 24.86 -7.61 -1.97
N ASP A 242 26.11 -8.00 -2.18
CA ASP A 242 26.83 -8.90 -1.26
C ASP A 242 27.21 -8.21 0.05
N ASN A 243 27.77 -6.99 -0.01
CA ASN A 243 28.37 -6.37 1.17
C ASN A 243 27.42 -5.44 1.95
N ILE A 244 26.43 -4.87 1.29
CA ILE A 244 25.46 -3.96 1.96
C ILE A 244 24.19 -4.73 2.34
N TYR A 245 23.71 -5.59 1.45
CA TYR A 245 22.47 -6.33 1.65
C TYR A 245 22.66 -7.80 2.02
N GLY A 246 23.90 -8.26 2.21
CA GLY A 246 24.19 -9.62 2.66
C GLY A 246 23.67 -10.72 1.74
N GLY A 247 23.53 -10.45 0.44
CA GLY A 247 22.97 -11.37 -0.54
C GLY A 247 21.45 -11.55 -0.48
N LEU A 248 20.74 -10.73 0.32
CA LEU A 248 19.27 -10.81 0.47
C LEU A 248 18.51 -10.15 -0.68
N PHE A 249 19.19 -9.53 -1.62
CA PHE A 249 18.62 -8.82 -2.77
C PHE A 249 19.15 -9.39 -4.08
N ASP A 250 18.34 -9.30 -5.10
CA ASP A 250 18.79 -9.57 -6.46
C ASP A 250 19.32 -8.31 -7.15
N LYS A 251 20.33 -8.48 -8.00
CA LYS A 251 20.81 -7.41 -8.86
C LYS A 251 19.75 -7.03 -9.90
N ALA A 252 19.34 -5.76 -9.91
CA ALA A 252 18.39 -5.24 -10.88
C ALA A 252 19.13 -4.59 -12.07
N ASP A 253 18.83 -5.04 -13.28
CA ASP A 253 19.28 -4.46 -14.54
C ASP A 253 18.19 -3.66 -15.25
N THR A 254 16.95 -3.77 -14.77
CA THR A 254 15.77 -3.05 -15.27
C THR A 254 15.05 -2.35 -14.14
N PHE A 255 14.31 -1.30 -14.47
CA PHE A 255 13.53 -0.55 -13.46
C PHE A 255 12.40 -1.40 -12.84
N PHE A 256 11.76 -2.23 -13.65
CA PHE A 256 10.76 -3.20 -13.19
C PHE A 256 11.33 -4.61 -13.21
N SER A 257 10.94 -5.43 -12.24
CA SER A 257 11.30 -6.85 -12.24
C SER A 257 10.83 -7.52 -13.54
N ARG A 258 11.67 -8.36 -14.13
CA ARG A 258 11.33 -9.14 -15.33
C ARG A 258 10.22 -10.16 -15.07
N ASP A 259 9.95 -10.49 -13.81
CA ASP A 259 8.85 -11.37 -13.40
C ASP A 259 7.46 -10.71 -13.50
N LEU A 260 7.43 -9.38 -13.68
CA LEU A 260 6.19 -8.67 -13.91
C LEU A 260 5.70 -8.87 -15.35
N PRO A 261 4.39 -9.01 -15.57
CA PRO A 261 3.81 -9.09 -16.91
C PRO A 261 4.28 -7.92 -17.78
N TYR A 262 4.72 -8.23 -19.01
CA TYR A 262 5.18 -7.25 -20.00
C TYR A 262 6.48 -6.50 -19.66
N CYS A 263 7.20 -6.90 -18.60
CA CYS A 263 8.43 -6.25 -18.16
C CYS A 263 9.70 -7.02 -18.58
N ASP A 264 9.58 -8.18 -19.23
CA ASP A 264 10.70 -8.92 -19.81
C ASP A 264 11.13 -8.27 -21.14
N VAL A 265 11.81 -7.15 -21.04
CA VAL A 265 12.29 -6.33 -22.18
C VAL A 265 13.81 -6.41 -22.24
N GLU A 266 14.35 -6.64 -23.44
CA GLU A 266 15.79 -6.52 -23.66
C GLU A 266 16.22 -5.06 -23.51
N GLN A 267 17.21 -4.82 -22.67
CA GLN A 267 17.80 -3.49 -22.45
C GLN A 267 19.32 -3.58 -22.45
N THR A 268 19.98 -2.46 -22.78
CA THR A 268 21.42 -2.35 -22.62
C THR A 268 21.75 -2.36 -21.13
N VAL A 269 22.53 -3.35 -20.71
CA VAL A 269 23.03 -3.46 -19.35
C VAL A 269 24.45 -2.90 -19.30
N TYR A 270 24.68 -1.92 -18.45
CA TYR A 270 26.00 -1.38 -18.16
C TYR A 270 26.62 -2.20 -17.03
N GLY A 271 27.68 -2.96 -17.37
CA GLY A 271 28.47 -3.70 -16.38
C GLY A 271 29.40 -2.79 -15.59
N PHE A 272 29.85 -3.26 -14.45
CA PHE A 272 30.93 -2.61 -13.69
C PHE A 272 32.25 -2.73 -14.43
N ASP A 273 32.94 -1.59 -14.67
CA ASP A 273 34.23 -1.48 -15.36
C ASP A 273 35.08 -0.37 -14.73
#